data_5b90db50f0e9aaba1d01bdd0269f623c
#
_entry.id   5b90db50f0e9aaba1d01bdd0269f623c
#
_cell.length_a   1.000
_cell.length_b   1.000
_cell.length_c   1.000
_cell.angle_alpha   90.00
_cell.angle_beta   90.00
_cell.angle_gamma   90.00
#
_symmetry.space_group_name_H-M   'P 1'
#
loop_
_entity.id
_entity.type
_entity.pdbx_description
1 polymer ?
#
loop_
_entity_poly.entity_id
_entity_poly.type
_entity_poly.pdbx_seq_one_letter_code
_entity_poly.pdbx_strand_id
1 'polypeptide(L)'
;MLLNQLYGGVKNTEDNLVTNYVNSFKKCSSYLPQLLKPEVLTKVQEKDFVFADYLYRNQNYLNRLMTINIKFKGADHILTKVNNMTVANNLSGRSPLFDRRVVEMAMQIP
;
A
#
# COMPACT_ATOMS: atom_id res chain seq x y z
N MET A 1 -20.17 -2.81 14.75
CA MET A 1 -20.58 -1.41 14.48
C MET A 1 -19.41 -0.50 14.06
N LEU A 2 -18.28 -0.50 14.77
CA LEU A 2 -17.10 0.31 14.45
C LEU A 2 -16.45 0.01 13.10
N LEU A 3 -16.36 -1.26 12.70
CA LEU A 3 -15.79 -1.69 11.41
C LEU A 3 -16.62 -1.20 10.21
N ASN A 4 -17.94 -1.16 10.31
CA ASN A 4 -18.81 -0.63 9.27
C ASN A 4 -18.71 0.91 9.12
N GLN A 5 -18.42 1.61 10.19
CA GLN A 5 -18.16 3.07 10.13
C GLN A 5 -16.78 3.39 9.55
N LEU A 6 -15.76 2.55 9.81
CA LEU A 6 -14.41 2.73 9.30
C LEU A 6 -14.26 2.29 7.83
N TYR A 7 -15.03 1.31 7.38
CA TYR A 7 -14.89 0.70 6.05
C TYR A 7 -16.14 0.83 5.17
N GLY A 8 -17.17 1.61 5.62
CA GLY A 8 -18.32 2.01 4.81
C GLY A 8 -19.07 0.82 4.21
N GLY A 9 -19.81 0.07 5.02
CA GLY A 9 -20.82 -0.92 4.58
C GLY A 9 -20.43 -1.74 3.34
N VAL A 10 -19.55 -2.70 3.49
CA VAL A 10 -18.99 -3.49 2.39
C VAL A 10 -20.09 -4.36 1.76
N LYS A 11 -20.63 -3.94 0.62
CA LYS A 11 -21.17 -4.90 -0.35
C LYS A 11 -19.95 -5.51 -1.06
N ASN A 12 -19.86 -6.84 -1.06
CA ASN A 12 -18.72 -7.64 -1.59
C ASN A 12 -18.58 -7.57 -3.12
N THR A 13 -18.55 -6.39 -3.71
CA THR A 13 -18.14 -6.21 -5.10
C THR A 13 -16.67 -5.82 -5.15
N GLU A 14 -15.93 -6.29 -6.15
CA GLU A 14 -14.49 -6.04 -6.31
C GLU A 14 -14.17 -4.54 -6.27
N ASP A 15 -15.00 -3.72 -6.89
CA ASP A 15 -14.86 -2.25 -6.91
C ASP A 15 -14.95 -1.63 -5.50
N ASN A 16 -15.80 -2.18 -4.63
CA ASN A 16 -15.90 -1.71 -3.26
C ASN A 16 -14.67 -2.08 -2.43
N LEU A 17 -14.07 -3.24 -2.67
CA LEU A 17 -12.84 -3.66 -1.99
C LEU A 17 -11.66 -2.76 -2.37
N VAL A 18 -11.52 -2.43 -3.65
CA VAL A 18 -10.51 -1.48 -4.16
C VAL A 18 -10.73 -0.11 -3.53
N THR A 19 -11.94 0.42 -3.56
CA THR A 19 -12.29 1.72 -2.99
C THR A 19 -11.98 1.77 -1.49
N ASN A 20 -12.33 0.73 -0.73
CA ASN A 20 -12.05 0.64 0.70
C ASN A 20 -10.55 0.60 0.99
N TYR A 21 -9.78 -0.14 0.17
CA TYR A 21 -8.34 -0.17 0.30
C TYR A 21 -7.72 1.21 0.06
N VAL A 22 -8.10 1.87 -1.03
CA VAL A 22 -7.65 3.24 -1.34
C VAL A 22 -8.01 4.21 -0.21
N ASN A 23 -9.24 4.15 0.31
CA ASN A 23 -9.69 5.03 1.39
C ASN A 23 -8.93 4.80 2.70
N SER A 24 -8.41 3.60 2.95
CA SER A 24 -7.61 3.32 4.14
C SER A 24 -6.30 4.13 4.20
N PHE A 25 -5.78 4.57 3.05
CA PHE A 25 -4.59 5.44 2.96
C PHE A 25 -4.91 6.94 2.97
N LYS A 26 -6.18 7.31 2.86
CA LYS A 26 -6.61 8.72 2.81
C LYS A 26 -6.85 9.37 4.19
N LYS A 27 -6.34 8.79 5.27
CA LYS A 27 -6.60 9.27 6.65
C LYS A 27 -6.31 10.75 6.86
N CYS A 28 -5.30 11.29 6.18
CA CYS A 28 -4.91 12.70 6.30
C CYS A 28 -5.37 13.56 5.12
N SER A 29 -6.02 12.99 4.11
CA SER A 29 -6.38 13.73 2.90
C SER A 29 -7.40 14.84 3.13
N SER A 30 -8.26 14.70 4.13
CA SER A 30 -9.22 15.75 4.54
C SER A 30 -8.56 17.02 5.08
N TYR A 31 -7.33 16.92 5.56
CA TYR A 31 -6.57 18.06 6.08
C TYR A 31 -5.66 18.71 5.02
N LEU A 32 -5.46 18.08 3.87
CA LEU A 32 -4.59 18.61 2.81
C LEU A 32 -4.99 20.03 2.35
N PRO A 33 -6.28 20.35 2.19
CA PRO A 33 -6.69 21.72 1.81
C PRO A 33 -6.32 22.79 2.84
N GLN A 34 -6.13 22.41 4.11
CA GLN A 34 -5.73 23.32 5.19
C GLN A 34 -4.21 23.48 5.30
N LEU A 35 -3.46 22.49 4.81
CA LEU A 35 -2.01 22.41 4.95
C LEU A 35 -1.26 22.85 3.70
N LEU A 36 -1.86 22.68 2.52
CA LEU A 36 -1.21 22.93 1.25
C LEU A 36 -1.76 24.18 0.58
N LYS A 37 -0.88 24.91 -0.11
CA LYS A 37 -1.31 25.99 -1.00
C LYS A 37 -2.19 25.44 -2.13
N PRO A 38 -3.19 26.21 -2.61
CA PRO A 38 -4.11 25.75 -3.66
C PRO A 38 -3.42 25.20 -4.91
N GLU A 39 -2.34 25.85 -5.34
CA GLU A 39 -1.55 25.45 -6.52
C GLU A 39 -0.91 24.07 -6.35
N VAL A 40 -0.44 23.76 -5.12
CA VAL A 40 0.15 22.44 -4.81
C VAL A 40 -0.95 21.39 -4.66
N LEU A 41 -2.07 21.78 -4.04
CA LEU A 41 -3.22 20.90 -3.86
C LEU A 41 -3.76 20.39 -5.21
N THR A 42 -3.93 21.28 -6.19
CA THR A 42 -4.37 20.92 -7.55
C THR A 42 -3.42 19.90 -8.18
N LYS A 43 -2.11 20.15 -8.12
CA LYS A 43 -1.11 19.21 -8.67
C LYS A 43 -1.10 17.85 -7.99
N VAL A 44 -1.43 17.78 -6.71
CA VAL A 44 -1.52 16.51 -5.95
C VAL A 44 -2.80 15.76 -6.31
N GLN A 45 -3.91 16.46 -6.52
CA GLN A 45 -5.20 15.87 -6.87
C GLN A 45 -5.25 15.34 -8.32
N GLU A 46 -4.50 15.95 -9.23
CA GLU A 46 -4.38 15.52 -10.63
C GLU A 46 -3.56 14.24 -10.81
N LYS A 47 -2.79 13.84 -9.81
CA LYS A 47 -2.00 12.61 -9.89
C LYS A 47 -2.87 11.40 -9.58
N ASP A 48 -2.82 10.43 -10.48
CA ASP A 48 -3.39 9.12 -10.25
C ASP A 48 -2.83 8.53 -8.95
N PHE A 49 -3.69 7.79 -8.28
CA PHE A 49 -3.30 7.11 -7.06
C PHE A 49 -2.17 6.11 -7.35
N VAL A 50 -1.06 6.22 -6.61
CA VAL A 50 0.20 5.48 -6.84
C VAL A 50 -0.01 3.96 -6.98
N PHE A 51 -1.07 3.41 -6.39
CA PHE A 51 -1.38 1.98 -6.45
C PHE A 51 -2.36 1.60 -7.57
N ALA A 52 -2.87 2.56 -8.35
CA ALA A 52 -3.90 2.29 -9.35
C ALA A 52 -3.50 1.17 -10.32
N ASP A 53 -2.29 1.23 -10.87
CA ASP A 53 -1.78 0.22 -11.81
C ASP A 53 -1.74 -1.20 -11.23
N TYR A 54 -1.65 -1.33 -9.91
CA TYR A 54 -1.62 -2.61 -9.23
C TYR A 54 -3.02 -3.10 -8.86
N LEU A 55 -3.92 -2.20 -8.52
CA LEU A 55 -5.29 -2.52 -8.11
C LEU A 55 -6.16 -2.98 -9.28
N TYR A 56 -5.90 -2.47 -10.49
CA TYR A 56 -6.67 -2.79 -11.69
C TYR A 56 -6.04 -3.89 -12.57
N ARG A 57 -5.01 -4.60 -12.09
CA ARG A 57 -4.45 -5.74 -12.81
C ARG A 57 -5.42 -6.92 -12.83
N ASN A 58 -5.36 -7.69 -13.91
CA ASN A 58 -6.14 -8.92 -14.04
C ASN A 58 -5.51 -10.06 -13.20
N GLN A 59 -5.62 -9.93 -11.89
CA GLN A 59 -5.17 -10.91 -10.89
C GLN A 59 -6.23 -10.97 -9.78
N ASN A 60 -6.18 -12.02 -8.96
CA ASN A 60 -7.06 -12.08 -7.82
C ASN A 60 -6.76 -10.92 -6.84
N TYR A 61 -7.78 -10.46 -6.13
CA TYR A 61 -7.68 -9.27 -5.26
C TYR A 61 -6.59 -9.41 -4.21
N LEU A 62 -6.43 -10.59 -3.59
CA LEU A 62 -5.40 -10.82 -2.59
C LEU A 62 -3.99 -10.64 -3.16
N ASN A 63 -3.73 -11.17 -4.35
CA ASN A 63 -2.44 -11.03 -5.01
C ASN A 63 -2.12 -9.58 -5.38
N ARG A 64 -3.12 -8.79 -5.76
CA ARG A 64 -2.97 -7.33 -5.96
C ARG A 64 -2.52 -6.64 -4.67
N LEU A 65 -3.18 -6.93 -3.55
CA LEU A 65 -2.82 -6.37 -2.24
C LEU A 65 -1.43 -6.83 -1.77
N MET A 66 -1.11 -8.11 -1.95
CA MET A 66 0.22 -8.65 -1.62
C MET A 66 1.31 -7.94 -2.42
N THR A 67 1.11 -7.74 -3.73
CA THR A 67 2.06 -7.02 -4.58
C THR A 67 2.30 -5.59 -4.09
N ILE A 68 1.24 -4.86 -3.76
CA ILE A 68 1.34 -3.50 -3.22
C ILE A 68 2.10 -3.50 -1.89
N ASN A 69 1.75 -4.41 -0.97
CA ASN A 69 2.40 -4.48 0.34
C ASN A 69 3.88 -4.86 0.22
N ILE A 70 4.23 -5.83 -0.63
CA ILE A 70 5.61 -6.24 -0.84
C ILE A 70 6.42 -5.08 -1.42
N LYS A 71 5.92 -4.42 -2.45
CA LYS A 71 6.64 -3.36 -3.14
C LYS A 71 6.75 -2.08 -2.29
N PHE A 72 5.64 -1.49 -1.92
CA PHE A 72 5.64 -0.17 -1.30
C PHE A 72 5.91 -0.21 0.20
N LYS A 73 5.27 -1.10 0.93
CA LYS A 73 5.44 -1.20 2.37
C LYS A 73 6.65 -2.04 2.75
N GLY A 74 6.89 -3.14 2.05
CA GLY A 74 8.03 -4.02 2.27
C GLY A 74 9.33 -3.39 1.77
N ALA A 75 9.52 -3.35 0.45
CA ALA A 75 10.78 -2.96 -0.18
C ALA A 75 11.10 -1.47 0.04
N ASP A 76 10.18 -0.57 -0.31
CA ASP A 76 10.46 0.87 -0.33
C ASP A 76 10.43 1.52 1.07
N HIS A 77 9.82 0.89 2.07
CA HIS A 77 9.67 1.47 3.39
C HIS A 77 10.35 0.67 4.50
N ILE A 78 9.89 -0.56 4.78
CA ILE A 78 10.36 -1.33 5.94
C ILE A 78 11.79 -1.81 5.74
N LEU A 79 12.08 -2.46 4.61
CA LEU A 79 13.41 -3.01 4.33
C LEU A 79 14.48 -1.92 4.22
N THR A 80 14.13 -0.79 3.62
CA THR A 80 15.03 0.37 3.54
C THR A 80 15.38 0.89 4.94
N LYS A 81 14.40 1.02 5.83
CA LYS A 81 14.65 1.44 7.22
C LYS A 81 15.51 0.42 7.96
N VAL A 82 15.18 -0.87 7.87
CA VAL A 82 15.96 -1.94 8.52
C VAL A 82 17.39 -1.92 8.01
N ASN A 83 17.60 -1.83 6.70
CA ASN A 83 18.93 -1.77 6.12
C ASN A 83 19.72 -0.54 6.62
N ASN A 84 19.12 0.64 6.58
CA ASN A 84 19.80 1.86 7.03
C ASN A 84 20.18 1.79 8.53
N MET A 85 19.29 1.27 9.36
CA MET A 85 19.56 1.13 10.81
C MET A 85 20.62 0.08 11.10
N THR A 86 20.60 -1.05 10.41
CA THR A 86 21.60 -2.11 10.63
C THR A 86 22.97 -1.69 10.13
N VAL A 87 23.07 -1.08 8.94
CA VAL A 87 24.33 -0.58 8.40
C VAL A 87 24.94 0.51 9.28
N ALA A 88 24.11 1.43 9.81
CA ALA A 88 24.58 2.47 10.72
C ALA A 88 25.19 1.91 12.03
N ASN A 89 24.86 0.67 12.38
CA ASN A 89 25.40 -0.04 13.54
C ASN A 89 26.39 -1.17 13.18
N ASN A 90 26.96 -1.14 11.97
CA ASN A 90 27.88 -2.18 11.46
C ASN A 90 27.29 -3.60 11.49
N LEU A 91 25.98 -3.74 11.33
CA LEU A 91 25.26 -5.00 11.26
C LEU A 91 24.81 -5.26 9.82
N SER A 92 24.67 -6.53 9.46
CA SER A 92 24.08 -6.94 8.17
C SER A 92 22.68 -7.48 8.39
N GLY A 93 21.67 -6.68 8.01
CA GLY A 93 20.26 -7.10 8.05
C GLY A 93 19.99 -8.21 7.03
N ARG A 94 19.17 -9.19 7.40
CA ARG A 94 18.68 -10.26 6.52
C ARG A 94 17.16 -10.38 6.64
N SER A 95 16.50 -10.56 5.51
CA SER A 95 15.04 -10.64 5.44
C SER A 95 14.61 -11.89 4.66
N PRO A 96 14.72 -13.09 5.26
CA PRO A 96 14.50 -14.35 4.57
C PRO A 96 13.09 -14.50 3.99
N LEU A 97 12.07 -13.88 4.61
CA LEU A 97 10.70 -13.90 4.10
C LEU A 97 10.49 -13.04 2.84
N PHE A 98 11.44 -12.16 2.54
CA PHE A 98 11.45 -11.37 1.29
C PHE A 98 12.39 -11.98 0.22
N ASP A 99 12.89 -13.21 0.43
CA ASP A 99 13.57 -13.94 -0.64
C ASP A 99 12.59 -14.15 -1.80
N ARG A 100 13.09 -13.93 -3.02
CA ARG A 100 12.28 -14.01 -4.23
C ARG A 100 11.51 -15.34 -4.34
N ARG A 101 12.15 -16.46 -3.99
CA ARG A 101 11.55 -17.80 -4.06
C ARG A 101 10.37 -17.94 -3.08
N VAL A 102 10.50 -17.36 -1.86
CA VAL A 102 9.44 -17.37 -0.86
C VAL A 102 8.26 -16.52 -1.33
N VAL A 103 8.54 -15.33 -1.86
CA VAL A 103 7.50 -14.44 -2.40
C VAL A 103 6.77 -15.08 -3.58
N GLU A 104 7.51 -15.64 -4.55
CA GLU A 104 6.92 -16.32 -5.71
C GLU A 104 6.08 -17.53 -5.31
N MET A 105 6.52 -18.31 -4.33
CA MET A 105 5.74 -19.42 -3.78
C MET A 105 4.46 -18.91 -3.10
N ALA A 106 4.54 -17.88 -2.27
CA ALA A 106 3.38 -17.32 -1.59
C ALA A 106 2.33 -16.76 -2.56
N MET A 107 2.76 -16.19 -3.68
CA MET A 107 1.87 -15.65 -4.73
C MET A 107 1.16 -16.74 -5.55
N GLN A 108 1.62 -18.00 -5.47
CA GLN A 108 1.02 -19.13 -6.16
C GLN A 108 -0.03 -19.87 -5.30
N ILE A 109 -0.13 -19.56 -4.01
CA ILE A 109 -1.14 -20.15 -3.14
C ILE A 109 -2.51 -19.62 -3.57
N PRO A 110 -3.48 -20.52 -3.86
CA PRO A 110 -4.80 -20.16 -4.34
C PRO A 110 -5.66 -19.43 -3.28
#